data_7efe99e1abc318c4f65a147aab856e9f
#
_entry.id   7efe99e1abc318c4f65a147aab856e9f
#
_cell.length_a   1.000
_cell.length_b   1.000
_cell.length_c   1.000
_cell.angle_alpha   90.00
_cell.angle_beta   90.00
_cell.angle_gamma   90.00
#
_symmetry.space_group_name_H-M   'P 1'
#
loop_
_entity.id
_entity.type
_entity.pdbx_description
1 polymer ?
#
loop_
_entity_poly.entity_id
_entity_poly.type
_entity_poly.pdbx_seq_one_letter_code
_entity_poly.pdbx_strand_id
1 'polypeptide(L)'
;MSVQPLPLRFRLGLRRRPGTLGSAWRQPLAIVGMVLAGAWIIVAIFAPLIAPYDPLAQTSQLTLAPGPAHLFGTDELGRDVFSRVLWGSRLSLPLAFVLVVAAVAIGGALGGLAGYFGGWVDEVVMRATDLVFAFPTIILAMAVTAALGPSLRNAVLAVLVVFWPSYARVVRGLVQSLGQADYVAATRLLGASSLRALVVDVLPNVAGPVLVLATLDLGNAVLLLAGLSLDRKSVV
;
A
#
# COMPACT_ATOMS: atom_id res chain seq x y z
N MET A 1 19.78 -6.08 -65.57
CA MET A 1 19.32 -6.39 -64.19
C MET A 1 18.79 -5.13 -63.57
N SER A 2 17.46 -4.96 -63.62
CA SER A 2 16.76 -3.79 -63.08
C SER A 2 16.43 -4.03 -61.61
N VAL A 3 17.05 -3.30 -60.71
CA VAL A 3 16.76 -3.32 -59.27
C VAL A 3 15.49 -2.52 -59.04
N GLN A 4 14.38 -3.19 -58.71
CA GLN A 4 13.16 -2.50 -58.29
C GLN A 4 13.29 -2.02 -56.83
N PRO A 5 12.97 -0.76 -56.52
CA PRO A 5 12.93 -0.30 -55.13
C PRO A 5 11.71 -0.85 -54.40
N LEU A 6 11.93 -1.54 -53.29
CA LEU A 6 10.89 -1.96 -52.32
C LEU A 6 10.14 -0.76 -51.76
N PRO A 7 8.80 -0.73 -51.76
CA PRO A 7 8.07 0.35 -51.11
C PRO A 7 8.05 0.15 -49.59
N LEU A 8 8.91 0.86 -48.89
CA LEU A 8 8.88 0.99 -47.44
C LEU A 8 7.65 1.82 -47.01
N ARG A 9 6.47 1.24 -47.05
CA ARG A 9 5.30 1.76 -46.37
C ARG A 9 5.34 1.30 -44.91
N PHE A 10 6.21 1.89 -44.10
CA PHE A 10 6.10 1.86 -42.67
C PHE A 10 4.91 2.74 -42.28
N ARG A 11 3.69 2.15 -42.26
CA ARG A 11 2.55 2.74 -41.55
C ARG A 11 2.87 2.59 -40.07
N LEU A 12 3.50 3.60 -39.49
CA LEU A 12 3.47 3.84 -38.07
C LEU A 12 2.00 4.07 -37.65
N GLY A 13 1.31 2.96 -37.44
CA GLY A 13 0.01 2.95 -36.79
C GLY A 13 0.22 3.34 -35.32
N LEU A 14 0.43 4.62 -35.06
CA LEU A 14 0.26 5.21 -33.74
C LEU A 14 -1.20 5.04 -33.34
N ARG A 15 -1.60 3.81 -32.97
CA ARG A 15 -2.81 3.59 -32.20
C ARG A 15 -2.59 4.35 -30.88
N ARG A 16 -3.10 5.58 -30.81
CA ARG A 16 -3.35 6.23 -29.54
C ARG A 16 -4.19 5.26 -28.71
N ARG A 17 -3.55 4.55 -27.77
CA ARG A 17 -4.29 3.81 -26.76
C ARG A 17 -5.14 4.84 -26.03
N PRO A 18 -6.49 4.70 -26.03
CA PRO A 18 -7.33 5.58 -25.23
C PRO A 18 -6.78 5.52 -23.81
N GLY A 19 -6.66 6.69 -23.19
CA GLY A 19 -6.00 6.85 -21.90
C GLY A 19 -6.49 5.79 -20.91
N THR A 20 -5.57 5.04 -20.36
CA THR A 20 -5.81 3.86 -19.50
C THR A 20 -6.72 4.14 -18.30
N LEU A 21 -6.81 5.40 -17.86
CA LEU A 21 -7.70 5.83 -16.78
C LEU A 21 -9.18 5.77 -17.17
N GLY A 22 -9.56 6.22 -18.37
CA GLY A 22 -10.96 6.18 -18.81
C GLY A 22 -11.52 4.77 -19.02
N SER A 23 -10.66 3.78 -19.27
CA SER A 23 -11.03 2.38 -19.42
C SER A 23 -11.22 1.68 -18.06
N ALA A 24 -10.42 2.03 -17.05
CA ALA A 24 -10.50 1.45 -15.71
C ALA A 24 -11.85 1.74 -15.03
N TRP A 25 -12.39 2.95 -15.19
CA TRP A 25 -13.69 3.36 -14.63
C TRP A 25 -14.89 2.60 -15.22
N ARG A 26 -14.70 1.89 -16.34
CA ARG A 26 -15.76 1.10 -16.98
C ARG A 26 -15.70 -0.39 -16.65
N GLN A 27 -14.70 -0.82 -15.90
CA GLN A 27 -14.60 -2.22 -15.48
C GLN A 27 -15.50 -2.48 -14.27
N PRO A 28 -16.43 -3.46 -14.33
CA PRO A 28 -17.39 -3.71 -13.26
C PRO A 28 -16.72 -4.02 -11.92
N LEU A 29 -15.60 -4.75 -11.92
CA LEU A 29 -14.84 -5.06 -10.72
C LEU A 29 -14.23 -3.81 -10.07
N ALA A 30 -13.74 -2.84 -10.86
CA ALA A 30 -13.22 -1.59 -10.33
C ALA A 30 -14.33 -0.74 -9.68
N ILE A 31 -15.52 -0.71 -10.29
CA ILE A 31 -16.69 -0.03 -9.73
C ILE A 31 -17.09 -0.68 -8.41
N VAL A 32 -17.20 -2.01 -8.36
CA VAL A 32 -17.51 -2.74 -7.13
C VAL A 32 -16.50 -2.45 -6.03
N GLY A 33 -15.19 -2.51 -6.34
CA GLY A 33 -14.14 -2.17 -5.38
C GLY A 33 -14.24 -0.74 -4.84
N MET A 34 -14.50 0.24 -5.70
CA MET A 34 -14.68 1.64 -5.29
C MET A 34 -15.94 1.84 -4.44
N VAL A 35 -17.05 1.19 -4.79
CA VAL A 35 -18.29 1.26 -4.01
C VAL A 35 -18.09 0.65 -2.62
N LEU A 36 -17.44 -0.51 -2.52
CA LEU A 36 -17.14 -1.14 -1.24
C LEU A 36 -16.19 -0.31 -0.38
N ALA A 37 -15.11 0.21 -0.97
CA ALA A 37 -14.17 1.08 -0.26
C ALA A 37 -14.85 2.39 0.19
N GLY A 38 -15.64 3.01 -0.69
CA GLY A 38 -16.41 4.21 -0.38
C GLY A 38 -17.45 3.96 0.72
N ALA A 39 -18.16 2.84 0.68
CA ALA A 39 -19.11 2.45 1.72
C ALA A 39 -18.41 2.29 3.08
N TRP A 40 -17.24 1.61 3.13
CA TRP A 40 -16.47 1.48 4.37
C TRP A 40 -15.98 2.82 4.92
N ILE A 41 -15.55 3.74 4.05
CA ILE A 41 -15.15 5.09 4.47
C ILE A 41 -16.35 5.85 5.05
N ILE A 42 -17.52 5.77 4.40
CA ILE A 42 -18.75 6.38 4.90
C ILE A 42 -19.14 5.79 6.26
N VAL A 43 -19.12 4.46 6.39
CA VAL A 43 -19.38 3.77 7.65
C VAL A 43 -18.41 4.22 8.75
N ALA A 44 -17.12 4.36 8.45
CA ALA A 44 -16.14 4.83 9.40
C ALA A 44 -16.40 6.27 9.87
N ILE A 45 -16.78 7.17 8.94
CA ILE A 45 -17.10 8.57 9.28
C ILE A 45 -18.35 8.64 10.16
N PHE A 46 -19.40 7.93 9.79
CA PHE A 46 -20.69 7.96 10.46
C PHE A 46 -20.82 6.91 11.60
N ALA A 47 -19.74 6.20 11.96
CA ALA A 47 -19.75 5.21 13.03
C ALA A 47 -20.40 5.71 14.35
N PRO A 48 -20.18 6.95 14.83
CA PRO A 48 -20.83 7.44 16.05
C PRO A 48 -22.35 7.57 15.95
N LEU A 49 -22.90 7.70 14.73
CA LEU A 49 -24.32 7.82 14.48
C LEU A 49 -24.98 6.46 14.19
N ILE A 50 -24.21 5.51 13.67
CA ILE A 50 -24.69 4.19 13.24
C ILE A 50 -24.54 3.16 14.37
N ALA A 51 -23.51 3.29 15.22
CA ALA A 51 -23.24 2.35 16.30
C ALA A 51 -24.35 2.41 17.36
N PRO A 52 -25.08 1.32 17.64
CA PRO A 52 -26.18 1.34 18.59
C PRO A 52 -25.71 1.42 20.05
N TYR A 53 -24.48 1.00 20.35
CA TYR A 53 -23.90 0.96 21.69
C TYR A 53 -22.54 1.63 21.75
N ASP A 54 -22.13 2.04 22.95
CA ASP A 54 -20.75 2.45 23.21
C ASP A 54 -19.82 1.22 23.01
N PRO A 55 -18.77 1.33 22.18
CA PRO A 55 -17.88 0.20 21.85
C PRO A 55 -17.07 -0.30 23.06
N LEU A 56 -16.97 0.49 24.13
CA LEU A 56 -16.26 0.14 25.36
C LEU A 56 -17.17 -0.27 26.51
N ALA A 57 -18.48 -0.05 26.40
CA ALA A 57 -19.44 -0.43 27.45
C ALA A 57 -19.43 -1.94 27.63
N GLN A 58 -19.16 -2.36 28.88
CA GLN A 58 -19.19 -3.77 29.29
C GLN A 58 -20.55 -4.09 29.89
N THR A 59 -21.10 -5.23 29.50
CA THR A 59 -22.38 -5.74 30.05
C THR A 59 -22.15 -7.09 30.72
N SER A 60 -23.12 -7.51 31.52
CA SER A 60 -23.11 -8.87 32.09
C SER A 60 -23.41 -9.98 31.08
N GLN A 61 -23.76 -9.61 29.85
CA GLN A 61 -24.10 -10.53 28.77
C GLN A 61 -22.85 -10.91 27.96
N LEU A 62 -22.07 -11.83 28.51
CA LEU A 62 -20.81 -12.28 27.93
C LEU A 62 -21.06 -13.27 26.77
N THR A 63 -20.29 -13.16 25.69
CA THR A 63 -20.26 -14.11 24.56
C THR A 63 -21.64 -14.49 23.99
N LEU A 64 -22.55 -13.52 23.91
CA LEU A 64 -23.86 -13.75 23.29
C LEU A 64 -23.70 -14.02 21.79
N ALA A 65 -24.48 -14.95 21.29
CA ALA A 65 -24.64 -15.18 19.87
C ALA A 65 -25.32 -13.98 19.17
N PRO A 66 -25.09 -13.78 17.86
CA PRO A 66 -25.77 -12.76 17.08
C PRO A 66 -27.29 -12.82 17.22
N GLY A 67 -27.93 -11.68 17.45
CA GLY A 67 -29.37 -11.56 17.69
C GLY A 67 -29.89 -10.14 17.52
N PRO A 68 -31.21 -9.91 17.69
CA PRO A 68 -31.82 -8.59 17.46
C PRO A 68 -31.27 -7.48 18.35
N ALA A 69 -30.87 -7.80 19.59
CA ALA A 69 -30.27 -6.83 20.51
C ALA A 69 -28.81 -6.53 20.17
N HIS A 70 -28.04 -7.54 19.75
CA HIS A 70 -26.64 -7.45 19.38
C HIS A 70 -26.41 -8.13 18.03
N LEU A 71 -26.36 -7.35 16.94
CA LEU A 71 -26.31 -7.87 15.56
C LEU A 71 -25.18 -8.89 15.33
N PHE A 72 -23.99 -8.64 15.91
CA PHE A 72 -22.83 -9.54 15.85
C PHE A 72 -22.50 -10.21 17.18
N GLY A 73 -23.47 -10.19 18.12
CA GLY A 73 -23.26 -10.72 19.47
C GLY A 73 -22.38 -9.83 20.34
N THR A 74 -21.95 -10.38 21.47
CA THR A 74 -21.04 -9.72 22.41
C THR A 74 -19.72 -10.48 22.56
N ASP A 75 -18.65 -9.76 22.92
CA ASP A 75 -17.34 -10.37 23.18
C ASP A 75 -17.23 -10.95 24.63
N GLU A 76 -16.04 -11.44 24.97
CA GLU A 76 -15.73 -12.00 26.29
C GLU A 76 -15.92 -11.03 27.47
N LEU A 77 -15.97 -9.73 27.18
CA LEU A 77 -16.19 -8.66 28.16
C LEU A 77 -17.62 -8.09 28.07
N GLY A 78 -18.53 -8.74 27.33
CA GLY A 78 -19.90 -8.29 27.14
C GLY A 78 -20.06 -7.04 26.29
N ARG A 79 -19.04 -6.66 25.49
CA ARG A 79 -19.09 -5.47 24.63
C ARG A 79 -19.71 -5.84 23.28
N ASP A 80 -20.53 -4.94 22.71
CA ASP A 80 -21.16 -5.15 21.41
C ASP A 80 -20.14 -5.21 20.26
N VAL A 81 -20.07 -6.34 19.58
CA VAL A 81 -19.08 -6.58 18.51
C VAL A 81 -19.35 -5.69 17.31
N PHE A 82 -20.63 -5.47 16.94
CA PHE A 82 -20.97 -4.62 15.79
C PHE A 82 -20.51 -3.17 16.00
N SER A 83 -20.83 -2.58 17.14
CA SER A 83 -20.37 -1.21 17.49
C SER A 83 -18.84 -1.11 17.49
N ARG A 84 -18.14 -2.14 17.99
CA ARG A 84 -16.67 -2.19 18.00
C ARG A 84 -16.08 -2.25 16.61
N VAL A 85 -16.68 -2.96 15.66
CA VAL A 85 -16.24 -3.01 14.26
C VAL A 85 -16.39 -1.63 13.61
N LEU A 86 -17.52 -0.96 13.81
CA LEU A 86 -17.77 0.39 13.29
C LEU A 86 -16.75 1.41 13.84
N TRP A 87 -16.57 1.45 15.14
CA TRP A 87 -15.62 2.37 15.77
C TRP A 87 -14.17 2.03 15.45
N GLY A 88 -13.83 0.74 15.39
CA GLY A 88 -12.49 0.28 15.02
C GLY A 88 -12.10 0.72 13.62
N SER A 89 -13.05 0.78 12.67
CA SER A 89 -12.78 1.25 11.31
C SER A 89 -12.27 2.70 11.27
N ARG A 90 -12.76 3.59 12.14
CA ARG A 90 -12.31 4.98 12.25
C ARG A 90 -10.83 5.13 12.62
N LEU A 91 -10.30 4.16 13.35
CA LEU A 91 -8.89 4.17 13.76
C LEU A 91 -8.03 3.39 12.77
N SER A 92 -8.49 2.20 12.37
CA SER A 92 -7.71 1.29 11.55
C SER A 92 -7.50 1.80 10.12
N LEU A 93 -8.53 2.37 9.48
CA LEU A 93 -8.41 2.84 8.10
C LEU A 93 -7.42 4.02 7.94
N PRO A 94 -7.50 5.10 8.74
CA PRO A 94 -6.51 6.18 8.65
C PRO A 94 -5.09 5.72 9.00
N LEU A 95 -4.93 4.84 10.00
CA LEU A 95 -3.62 4.33 10.36
C LEU A 95 -3.00 3.48 9.25
N ALA A 96 -3.78 2.58 8.65
CA ALA A 96 -3.32 1.80 7.50
C ALA A 96 -2.96 2.70 6.32
N PHE A 97 -3.77 3.72 6.05
CA PHE A 97 -3.50 4.69 4.99
C PHE A 97 -2.18 5.44 5.22
N VAL A 98 -1.99 6.03 6.41
CA VAL A 98 -0.75 6.74 6.77
C VAL A 98 0.46 5.81 6.69
N LEU A 99 0.33 4.58 7.17
CA LEU A 99 1.38 3.56 7.11
C LEU A 99 1.78 3.24 5.66
N VAL A 100 0.80 2.96 4.79
CA VAL A 100 1.07 2.63 3.38
C VAL A 100 1.68 3.82 2.65
N VAL A 101 1.16 5.03 2.87
CA VAL A 101 1.75 6.26 2.29
C VAL A 101 3.19 6.45 2.74
N ALA A 102 3.50 6.24 4.03
CA ALA A 102 4.87 6.32 4.54
C ALA A 102 5.77 5.24 3.93
N ALA A 103 5.28 4.00 3.80
CA ALA A 103 6.01 2.90 3.18
C ALA A 103 6.31 3.17 1.70
N VAL A 104 5.33 3.68 0.95
CA VAL A 104 5.49 4.12 -0.44
C VAL A 104 6.51 5.25 -0.55
N ALA A 105 6.43 6.25 0.33
CA ALA A 105 7.35 7.39 0.31
C ALA A 105 8.79 6.96 0.59
N ILE A 106 9.02 6.19 1.65
CA ILE A 106 10.35 5.71 2.04
C ILE A 106 10.88 4.70 1.02
N GLY A 107 10.12 3.66 0.74
CA GLY A 107 10.52 2.61 -0.21
C GLY A 107 10.65 3.14 -1.63
N GLY A 108 9.74 4.01 -2.06
CA GLY A 108 9.79 4.67 -3.35
C GLY A 108 11.01 5.57 -3.52
N ALA A 109 11.33 6.37 -2.51
CA ALA A 109 12.54 7.21 -2.54
C ALA A 109 13.81 6.37 -2.58
N LEU A 110 13.96 5.40 -1.67
CA LEU A 110 15.13 4.53 -1.60
C LEU A 110 15.27 3.65 -2.86
N GLY A 111 14.18 3.04 -3.32
CA GLY A 111 14.15 2.23 -4.53
C GLY A 111 14.39 3.05 -5.80
N GLY A 112 13.85 4.28 -5.84
CA GLY A 112 14.08 5.22 -6.92
C GLY A 112 15.56 5.62 -7.05
N LEU A 113 16.18 5.96 -5.92
CA LEU A 113 17.62 6.29 -5.88
C LEU A 113 18.47 5.06 -6.25
N ALA A 114 18.19 3.91 -5.66
CA ALA A 114 18.89 2.66 -5.94
C ALA A 114 18.79 2.26 -7.42
N GLY A 115 17.58 2.28 -7.99
CA GLY A 115 17.35 1.90 -9.38
C GLY A 115 17.95 2.85 -10.40
N TYR A 116 18.03 4.15 -10.07
CA TYR A 116 18.49 5.16 -11.00
C TYR A 116 20.01 5.35 -10.97
N PHE A 117 20.62 5.42 -9.79
CA PHE A 117 22.05 5.65 -9.65
C PHE A 117 22.86 4.35 -9.68
N GLY A 118 22.28 3.23 -9.28
CA GLY A 118 22.97 1.93 -9.27
C GLY A 118 24.15 1.88 -8.31
N GLY A 119 25.11 1.00 -8.62
CA GLY A 119 26.39 0.88 -7.89
C GLY A 119 26.19 0.61 -6.40
N TRP A 120 26.99 1.26 -5.55
CA TRP A 120 26.98 1.07 -4.12
C TRP A 120 25.64 1.48 -3.45
N VAL A 121 24.93 2.50 -4.01
CA VAL A 121 23.62 2.91 -3.49
C VAL A 121 22.61 1.77 -3.64
N ASP A 122 22.61 1.15 -4.81
CA ASP A 122 21.77 -0.01 -5.08
C ASP A 122 22.12 -1.17 -4.16
N GLU A 123 23.40 -1.47 -4.00
CA GLU A 123 23.85 -2.58 -3.15
C GLU A 123 23.44 -2.37 -1.68
N VAL A 124 23.67 -1.19 -1.10
CA VAL A 124 23.32 -0.90 0.30
C VAL A 124 21.80 -0.99 0.52
N VAL A 125 21.00 -0.35 -0.35
CA VAL A 125 19.55 -0.39 -0.22
C VAL A 125 19.02 -1.81 -0.37
N MET A 126 19.51 -2.58 -1.35
CA MET A 126 19.05 -3.95 -1.56
C MET A 126 19.49 -4.88 -0.44
N ARG A 127 20.70 -4.73 0.12
CA ARG A 127 21.12 -5.49 1.31
C ARG A 127 20.21 -5.21 2.51
N ALA A 128 19.83 -3.94 2.72
CA ALA A 128 18.87 -3.60 3.77
C ALA A 128 17.50 -4.26 3.53
N THR A 129 17.01 -4.29 2.27
CA THR A 129 15.76 -5.01 1.96
C THR A 129 15.89 -6.51 2.17
N ASP A 130 17.03 -7.11 1.80
CA ASP A 130 17.29 -8.54 1.96
C ASP A 130 17.33 -8.95 3.44
N LEU A 131 17.90 -8.11 4.30
CA LEU A 131 17.89 -8.32 5.75
C LEU A 131 16.47 -8.37 6.31
N VAL A 132 15.59 -7.47 5.88
CA VAL A 132 14.18 -7.48 6.31
C VAL A 132 13.47 -8.73 5.79
N PHE A 133 13.66 -9.09 4.53
CA PHE A 133 13.01 -10.26 3.93
C PHE A 133 13.59 -11.61 4.39
N ALA A 134 14.73 -11.62 5.08
CA ALA A 134 15.27 -12.84 5.70
C ALA A 134 14.37 -13.36 6.84
N PHE A 135 13.48 -12.52 7.36
CA PHE A 135 12.56 -12.88 8.43
C PHE A 135 11.12 -12.97 7.91
N PRO A 136 10.30 -13.91 8.41
CA PRO A 136 8.86 -13.88 8.17
C PRO A 136 8.26 -12.57 8.67
N THR A 137 7.47 -11.90 7.80
CA THR A 137 6.90 -10.56 8.00
C THR A 137 6.27 -10.36 9.39
N ILE A 138 5.40 -11.29 9.79
CA ILE A 138 4.68 -11.21 11.07
C ILE A 138 5.66 -11.35 12.25
N ILE A 139 6.59 -12.29 12.17
CA ILE A 139 7.58 -12.53 13.25
C ILE A 139 8.46 -11.29 13.46
N LEU A 140 8.92 -10.68 12.37
CA LEU A 140 9.73 -9.48 12.46
C LEU A 140 8.93 -8.29 13.04
N ALA A 141 7.68 -8.10 12.59
CA ALA A 141 6.82 -7.06 13.12
C ALA A 141 6.54 -7.24 14.62
N MET A 142 6.29 -8.47 15.08
CA MET A 142 6.13 -8.81 16.51
C MET A 142 7.42 -8.55 17.29
N ALA A 143 8.57 -8.97 16.78
CA ALA A 143 9.86 -8.75 17.44
C ALA A 143 10.18 -7.25 17.59
N VAL A 144 9.94 -6.46 16.54
CA VAL A 144 10.11 -5.00 16.59
C VAL A 144 9.14 -4.35 17.59
N THR A 145 7.87 -4.79 17.59
CA THR A 145 6.87 -4.28 18.55
C THR A 145 7.26 -4.63 19.99
N ALA A 146 7.73 -5.83 20.23
CA ALA A 146 8.19 -6.27 21.56
C ALA A 146 9.41 -5.46 22.03
N ALA A 147 10.35 -5.18 21.14
CA ALA A 147 11.54 -4.39 21.45
C ALA A 147 11.23 -2.92 21.74
N LEU A 148 10.26 -2.33 21.02
CA LEU A 148 9.86 -0.93 21.19
C LEU A 148 8.86 -0.72 22.35
N GLY A 149 8.26 -1.79 22.84
CA GLY A 149 7.20 -1.77 23.86
C GLY A 149 5.78 -1.62 23.28
N PRO A 150 4.76 -1.98 24.08
CA PRO A 150 3.36 -2.10 23.64
C PRO A 150 2.69 -0.72 23.48
N SER A 151 2.73 -0.15 22.27
CA SER A 151 1.97 1.05 21.91
C SER A 151 1.47 0.97 20.46
N LEU A 152 0.38 1.68 20.16
CA LEU A 152 -0.15 1.75 18.79
C LEU A 152 0.87 2.37 17.83
N ARG A 153 1.59 3.41 18.28
CA ARG A 153 2.67 4.04 17.51
C ARG A 153 3.76 3.03 17.17
N ASN A 154 4.17 2.21 18.12
CA ASN A 154 5.24 1.23 17.93
C ASN A 154 4.78 0.10 16.99
N ALA A 155 3.50 -0.30 17.06
CA ALA A 155 2.93 -1.25 16.09
C ALA A 155 2.97 -0.68 14.66
N VAL A 156 2.59 0.58 14.46
CA VAL A 156 2.68 1.23 13.14
C VAL A 156 4.13 1.30 12.65
N LEU A 157 5.09 1.65 13.52
CA LEU A 157 6.50 1.67 13.17
C LEU A 157 7.03 0.28 12.82
N ALA A 158 6.62 -0.75 13.55
CA ALA A 158 7.01 -2.13 13.28
C ALA A 158 6.51 -2.60 11.89
N VAL A 159 5.25 -2.30 11.56
CA VAL A 159 4.71 -2.64 10.22
C VAL A 159 5.38 -1.80 9.13
N LEU A 160 5.72 -0.54 9.39
CA LEU A 160 6.45 0.30 8.44
C LEU A 160 7.83 -0.29 8.10
N VAL A 161 8.57 -0.77 9.11
CA VAL A 161 9.89 -1.44 8.95
C VAL A 161 9.78 -2.64 8.00
N VAL A 162 8.65 -3.32 7.98
CA VAL A 162 8.44 -4.54 7.17
C VAL A 162 7.89 -4.23 5.77
N PHE A 163 7.19 -3.11 5.58
CA PHE A 163 6.51 -2.79 4.32
C PHE A 163 7.38 -2.02 3.33
N TRP A 164 8.23 -1.08 3.78
CA TRP A 164 9.04 -0.24 2.88
C TRP A 164 9.92 -1.05 1.90
N PRO A 165 10.48 -2.25 2.25
CA PRO A 165 11.35 -2.99 1.34
C PRO A 165 10.63 -3.48 0.08
N SER A 166 9.35 -3.86 0.18
CA SER A 166 8.54 -4.26 -0.96
C SER A 166 8.44 -3.14 -2.00
N TYR A 167 8.17 -1.92 -1.53
CA TYR A 167 8.13 -0.74 -2.40
C TYR A 167 9.50 -0.39 -2.97
N ALA A 168 10.56 -0.47 -2.16
CA ALA A 168 11.91 -0.20 -2.62
C ALA A 168 12.30 -1.15 -3.76
N ARG A 169 12.01 -2.45 -3.63
CA ARG A 169 12.33 -3.46 -4.64
C ARG A 169 11.53 -3.28 -5.93
N VAL A 170 10.23 -3.02 -5.82
CA VAL A 170 9.34 -2.80 -6.97
C VAL A 170 9.74 -1.52 -7.71
N VAL A 171 9.90 -0.40 -6.99
CA VAL A 171 10.26 0.89 -7.59
C VAL A 171 11.63 0.81 -8.24
N ARG A 172 12.62 0.18 -7.58
CA ARG A 172 13.95 -0.04 -8.16
C ARG A 172 13.87 -0.74 -9.52
N GLY A 173 13.14 -1.87 -9.61
CA GLY A 173 13.01 -2.61 -10.86
C GLY A 173 12.35 -1.80 -11.98
N LEU A 174 11.30 -1.04 -11.65
CA LEU A 174 10.61 -0.17 -12.60
C LEU A 174 11.50 1.00 -13.06
N VAL A 175 12.23 1.63 -12.13
CA VAL A 175 13.15 2.75 -12.44
C VAL A 175 14.32 2.27 -13.31
N GLN A 176 14.88 1.10 -13.06
CA GLN A 176 15.92 0.52 -13.91
C GLN A 176 15.43 0.28 -15.33
N SER A 177 14.21 -0.27 -15.49
CA SER A 177 13.62 -0.50 -16.81
C SER A 177 13.32 0.80 -17.55
N LEU A 178 12.71 1.80 -16.90
CA LEU A 178 12.33 3.06 -17.50
C LEU A 178 13.53 4.00 -17.70
N GLY A 179 14.54 3.92 -16.86
CA GLY A 179 15.74 4.74 -16.95
C GLY A 179 16.56 4.51 -18.22
N GLN A 180 16.35 3.38 -18.90
CA GLN A 180 16.97 3.02 -20.18
C GLN A 180 16.11 3.41 -21.40
N ALA A 181 14.94 4.04 -21.18
CA ALA A 181 14.07 4.42 -22.29
C ALA A 181 14.63 5.62 -23.08
N ASP A 182 14.38 5.63 -24.39
CA ASP A 182 14.89 6.63 -25.32
C ASP A 182 14.53 8.07 -24.94
N TYR A 183 13.33 8.28 -24.37
CA TYR A 183 12.90 9.62 -23.94
C TYR A 183 13.73 10.15 -22.76
N VAL A 184 14.17 9.28 -21.85
CA VAL A 184 15.06 9.67 -20.72
C VAL A 184 16.46 10.00 -21.24
N ALA A 185 16.95 9.21 -22.20
CA ALA A 185 18.23 9.51 -22.88
C ALA A 185 18.17 10.85 -23.61
N ALA A 186 17.09 11.13 -24.34
CA ALA A 186 16.87 12.40 -25.03
C ALA A 186 16.84 13.59 -24.04
N THR A 187 16.15 13.48 -22.92
CA THR A 187 16.10 14.53 -21.88
C THR A 187 17.48 14.84 -21.31
N ARG A 188 18.31 13.81 -21.10
CA ARG A 188 19.70 13.98 -20.64
C ARG A 188 20.56 14.66 -21.69
N LEU A 189 20.42 14.33 -22.98
CA LEU A 189 21.14 14.99 -24.09
C LEU A 189 20.79 16.47 -24.20
N LEU A 190 19.56 16.86 -23.82
CA LEU A 190 19.10 18.24 -23.73
C LEU A 190 19.61 19.00 -22.47
N GLY A 191 20.47 18.38 -21.65
CA GLY A 191 21.09 18.99 -20.48
C GLY A 191 20.35 18.86 -19.17
N ALA A 192 19.35 18.02 -19.07
CA ALA A 192 18.67 17.75 -17.80
C ALA A 192 19.60 17.01 -16.81
N SER A 193 19.62 17.47 -15.56
CA SER A 193 20.35 16.76 -14.50
C SER A 193 19.74 15.39 -14.22
N SER A 194 20.57 14.45 -13.74
CA SER A 194 20.14 13.08 -13.41
C SER A 194 18.96 13.05 -12.43
N LEU A 195 18.97 13.91 -11.41
CA LEU A 195 17.89 13.98 -10.43
C LEU A 195 16.59 14.52 -11.06
N ARG A 196 16.69 15.51 -11.95
CA ARG A 196 15.52 16.02 -12.68
C ARG A 196 14.90 14.94 -13.56
N ALA A 197 15.71 14.21 -14.33
CA ALA A 197 15.23 13.11 -15.16
C ALA A 197 14.54 12.02 -14.33
N LEU A 198 15.11 11.67 -13.16
CA LEU A 198 14.47 10.73 -12.24
C LEU A 198 13.10 11.22 -11.76
N VAL A 199 13.03 12.44 -11.24
CA VAL A 199 11.82 12.95 -10.56
C VAL A 199 10.72 13.32 -11.56
N VAL A 200 11.08 13.89 -12.72
CA VAL A 200 10.12 14.44 -13.69
C VAL A 200 9.74 13.43 -14.76
N ASP A 201 10.71 12.62 -15.22
CA ASP A 201 10.48 11.75 -16.37
C ASP A 201 10.24 10.29 -15.99
N VAL A 202 10.89 9.80 -14.93
CA VAL A 202 10.84 8.37 -14.55
C VAL A 202 9.78 8.10 -13.48
N LEU A 203 9.86 8.77 -12.31
CA LEU A 203 8.98 8.48 -11.17
C LEU A 203 7.49 8.65 -11.46
N PRO A 204 6.99 9.63 -12.24
CA PRO A 204 5.57 9.70 -12.57
C PRO A 204 5.06 8.47 -13.34
N ASN A 205 5.91 7.86 -14.16
CA ASN A 205 5.56 6.64 -14.90
C ASN A 205 5.60 5.38 -14.03
N VAL A 206 6.30 5.41 -12.92
CA VAL A 206 6.34 4.34 -11.90
C VAL A 206 5.09 4.39 -11.00
N ALA A 207 4.46 5.55 -10.85
CA ALA A 207 3.35 5.76 -9.91
C ALA A 207 2.17 4.80 -10.14
N GLY A 208 1.82 4.48 -11.38
CA GLY A 208 0.69 3.58 -11.67
C GLY A 208 0.82 2.20 -11.01
N PRO A 209 1.86 1.41 -11.30
CA PRO A 209 2.10 0.11 -10.67
C PRO A 209 2.24 0.20 -9.14
N VAL A 210 2.86 1.27 -8.62
CA VAL A 210 3.03 1.48 -7.18
C VAL A 210 1.69 1.73 -6.50
N LEU A 211 0.79 2.50 -7.11
CA LEU A 211 -0.55 2.72 -6.58
C LEU A 211 -1.37 1.43 -6.52
N VAL A 212 -1.24 0.55 -7.52
CA VAL A 212 -1.91 -0.76 -7.48
C VAL A 212 -1.40 -1.58 -6.30
N LEU A 213 -0.09 -1.65 -6.08
CA LEU A 213 0.49 -2.34 -4.92
C LEU A 213 0.01 -1.71 -3.61
N ALA A 214 0.01 -0.38 -3.51
CA ALA A 214 -0.44 0.35 -2.33
C ALA A 214 -1.91 0.06 -1.97
N THR A 215 -2.79 -0.05 -2.96
CA THR A 215 -4.20 -0.40 -2.71
C THR A 215 -4.37 -1.81 -2.16
N LEU A 216 -3.59 -2.79 -2.62
CA LEU A 216 -3.56 -4.15 -2.07
C LEU A 216 -3.03 -4.16 -0.63
N ASP A 217 -1.98 -3.39 -0.39
CA ASP A 217 -1.34 -3.33 0.92
C ASP A 217 -2.16 -2.58 1.98
N LEU A 218 -3.13 -1.76 1.60
CA LEU A 218 -4.07 -1.18 2.58
C LEU A 218 -4.83 -2.28 3.35
N GLY A 219 -5.31 -3.32 2.66
CA GLY A 219 -5.95 -4.46 3.30
C GLY A 219 -5.00 -5.25 4.21
N ASN A 220 -3.79 -5.53 3.70
CA ASN A 220 -2.76 -6.23 4.46
C ASN A 220 -2.33 -5.45 5.72
N ALA A 221 -2.21 -4.12 5.61
CA ALA A 221 -1.86 -3.25 6.73
C ALA A 221 -2.90 -3.29 7.85
N VAL A 222 -4.20 -3.26 7.51
CA VAL A 222 -5.29 -3.40 8.50
C VAL A 222 -5.20 -4.74 9.21
N LEU A 223 -5.00 -5.84 8.46
CA LEU A 223 -4.88 -7.18 9.03
C LEU A 223 -3.67 -7.32 9.96
N LEU A 224 -2.50 -6.80 9.56
CA LEU A 224 -1.29 -6.86 10.40
C LEU A 224 -1.43 -6.00 11.66
N LEU A 225 -1.97 -4.79 11.55
CA LEU A 225 -2.23 -3.94 12.71
C LEU A 225 -3.22 -4.59 13.69
N ALA A 226 -4.27 -5.25 13.17
CA ALA A 226 -5.23 -6.00 13.99
C ALA A 226 -4.55 -7.18 14.69
N GLY A 227 -3.73 -7.96 13.97
CA GLY A 227 -2.98 -9.10 14.53
C GLY A 227 -2.02 -8.68 15.66
N LEU A 228 -1.25 -7.61 15.46
CA LEU A 228 -0.36 -7.06 16.49
C LEU A 228 -1.13 -6.48 17.69
N SER A 229 -2.37 -6.02 17.50
CA SER A 229 -3.22 -5.53 18.58
C SER A 229 -3.82 -6.66 19.43
N LEU A 230 -4.03 -7.86 18.86
CA LEU A 230 -4.52 -9.02 19.59
C LEU A 230 -3.45 -9.58 20.54
N ASP A 231 -2.18 -9.57 20.15
CA ASP A 231 -1.07 -10.02 20.99
C ASP A 231 -0.89 -9.16 22.27
N ARG A 232 -1.33 -7.89 22.24
CA ARG A 232 -1.34 -7.01 23.44
C ARG A 232 -2.20 -7.53 24.61
N LYS A 233 -3.20 -8.39 24.35
CA LYS A 233 -4.10 -8.90 25.38
C LYS A 233 -3.56 -10.15 26.08
N SER A 234 -2.56 -10.81 25.49
CA SER A 234 -1.97 -12.02 26.05
C SER A 234 -0.82 -11.76 27.04
N VAL A 235 -0.45 -10.49 27.27
CA VAL A 235 0.71 -10.08 28.10
C VAL A 235 0.29 -9.30 29.35
N VAL A 236 -1.01 -9.28 29.68
CA VAL A 236 -1.50 -8.72 30.96
C VAL A 236 -2.21 -9.78 31.76
#